data_1306aeda4fb3953fda3f7e33d3eb3d4a
#
_entry.id   1306aeda4fb3953fda3f7e33d3eb3d4a
#
_cell.length_a   1.000
_cell.length_b   1.000
_cell.length_c   1.000
_cell.angle_alpha   90.00
_cell.angle_beta   90.00
_cell.angle_gamma   90.00
#
_symmetry.space_group_name_H-M   'P 1'
#
loop_
_entity.id
_entity.type
_entity.pdbx_description
1 polymer ?
#
loop_
_entity_poly.entity_id
_entity_poly.type
_entity_poly.pdbx_seq_one_letter_code
_entity_poly.pdbx_strand_id
1 'polypeptide(L)'
;HFLPPYRADIMIQIFDLFGIHPNQQKESASMDLIHAIVKMRSIKTQEEIEELERAAVIGYKMHTTAMILGKPGVTEQFVGGQVSGIANSYGSMVSFPTIFSQHGEIMHGNPSMAVLEAGRLALCDCGAETVNHYCSDNTRTFPVSGKFTQKQLEIYKVVEECHDAALKLSKP
;
A
#
# COMPACT_ATOMS: atom_id res chain seq x y z
N HIS A 1 -9.15 -0.11 -28.94
CA HIS A 1 -9.29 0.65 -27.70
C HIS A 1 -8.15 0.29 -26.74
N PHE A 2 -7.60 1.27 -26.03
CA PHE A 2 -6.60 1.10 -24.99
C PHE A 2 -6.74 2.14 -23.90
N LEU A 3 -6.20 1.85 -22.71
CA LEU A 3 -6.12 2.78 -21.59
C LEU A 3 -4.92 3.71 -21.74
N PRO A 4 -4.95 4.93 -21.16
CA PRO A 4 -3.79 5.80 -21.22
C PRO A 4 -2.58 5.09 -20.57
N PRO A 5 -1.49 4.88 -21.33
CA PRO A 5 -0.33 4.18 -20.81
C PRO A 5 0.43 5.10 -19.85
N TYR A 6 1.00 4.49 -18.81
CA TYR A 6 1.87 5.22 -17.89
C TYR A 6 3.27 4.62 -17.82
N ARG A 7 3.46 3.37 -18.27
CA ARG A 7 4.73 2.67 -18.32
C ARG A 7 5.32 2.76 -19.72
N ALA A 8 6.64 2.95 -19.80
CA ALA A 8 7.34 3.10 -21.07
C ALA A 8 7.26 1.86 -21.97
N ASP A 9 7.29 0.65 -21.39
CA ASP A 9 7.13 -0.61 -22.14
C ASP A 9 5.75 -0.71 -22.80
N ILE A 10 4.69 -0.29 -22.12
CA ILE A 10 3.34 -0.26 -22.70
C ILE A 10 3.23 0.81 -23.80
N MET A 11 3.91 1.97 -23.63
CA MET A 11 3.96 3.01 -24.69
C MET A 11 4.62 2.47 -25.96
N ILE A 12 5.69 1.68 -25.84
CA ILE A 12 6.36 1.04 -26.98
C ILE A 12 5.42 0.03 -27.64
N GLN A 13 4.76 -0.83 -26.86
CA GLN A 13 3.81 -1.81 -27.40
C GLN A 13 2.64 -1.14 -28.16
N ILE A 14 2.09 -0.05 -27.63
CA ILE A 14 1.02 0.69 -28.31
C ILE A 14 1.54 1.30 -29.62
N PHE A 15 2.77 1.82 -29.64
CA PHE A 15 3.38 2.32 -30.86
C PHE A 15 3.57 1.20 -31.90
N ASP A 16 4.10 0.07 -31.49
CA ASP A 16 4.37 -1.09 -32.38
C ASP A 16 3.07 -1.67 -32.96
N LEU A 17 2.01 -1.73 -32.16
CA LEU A 17 0.72 -2.33 -32.56
C LEU A 17 -0.17 -1.37 -33.35
N PHE A 18 -0.15 -0.08 -33.06
CA PHE A 18 -1.13 0.89 -33.59
C PHE A 18 -0.48 2.04 -34.33
N GLY A 19 0.84 2.18 -34.33
CA GLY A 19 1.55 3.31 -34.95
C GLY A 19 1.33 4.66 -34.24
N ILE A 20 0.77 4.65 -33.02
CA ILE A 20 0.45 5.89 -32.28
C ILE A 20 1.67 6.31 -31.47
N HIS A 21 2.24 7.48 -31.80
CA HIS A 21 3.42 7.99 -31.12
C HIS A 21 3.14 8.22 -29.63
N PRO A 22 4.11 7.92 -28.71
CA PRO A 22 3.93 8.08 -27.25
C PRO A 22 3.30 9.40 -26.79
N ASN A 23 3.68 10.51 -27.43
CA ASN A 23 3.14 11.84 -27.09
C ASN A 23 1.64 12.01 -27.39
N GLN A 24 1.06 11.14 -28.23
CA GLN A 24 -0.35 11.18 -28.64
C GLN A 24 -1.20 10.11 -27.95
N GLN A 25 -0.57 9.14 -27.28
CA GLN A 25 -1.25 7.97 -26.74
C GLN A 25 -2.25 8.33 -25.64
N LYS A 26 -1.94 9.33 -24.80
CA LYS A 26 -2.85 9.76 -23.73
C LYS A 26 -4.15 10.36 -24.30
N GLU A 27 -4.04 11.15 -25.33
CA GLU A 27 -5.21 11.78 -25.99
C GLU A 27 -5.99 10.80 -26.86
N SER A 28 -5.32 9.78 -27.38
CA SER A 28 -5.92 8.72 -28.20
C SER A 28 -6.53 7.59 -27.38
N ALA A 29 -6.40 7.61 -26.05
CA ALA A 29 -6.98 6.59 -25.16
C ALA A 29 -8.52 6.62 -25.21
N SER A 30 -9.12 5.44 -25.03
CA SER A 30 -10.57 5.29 -25.14
C SER A 30 -11.27 5.66 -23.83
N MET A 31 -11.99 6.79 -23.83
CA MET A 31 -12.83 7.17 -22.70
C MET A 31 -13.95 6.15 -22.43
N ASP A 32 -14.53 5.57 -23.47
CA ASP A 32 -15.57 4.55 -23.33
C ASP A 32 -15.04 3.29 -22.60
N LEU A 33 -13.80 2.89 -22.93
CA LEU A 33 -13.15 1.77 -22.24
C LEU A 33 -12.89 2.12 -20.77
N ILE A 34 -12.43 3.34 -20.49
CA ILE A 34 -12.21 3.80 -19.08
C ILE A 34 -13.54 3.74 -18.31
N HIS A 35 -14.62 4.28 -18.86
CA HIS A 35 -15.93 4.28 -18.19
C HIS A 35 -16.47 2.87 -17.99
N ALA A 36 -16.31 1.98 -18.96
CA ALA A 36 -16.73 0.59 -18.83
C ALA A 36 -15.98 -0.13 -17.69
N ILE A 37 -14.66 0.05 -17.61
CA ILE A 37 -13.84 -0.54 -16.54
C ILE A 37 -14.20 0.06 -15.18
N VAL A 38 -14.37 1.38 -15.09
CA VAL A 38 -14.79 2.05 -13.85
C VAL A 38 -16.13 1.49 -13.38
N LYS A 39 -17.11 1.36 -14.27
CA LYS A 39 -18.43 0.82 -13.95
C LYS A 39 -18.34 -0.61 -13.42
N MET A 40 -17.52 -1.48 -14.04
CA MET A 40 -17.32 -2.85 -13.59
C MET A 40 -16.66 -2.93 -12.22
N ARG A 41 -15.69 -2.05 -11.93
CA ARG A 41 -14.91 -2.06 -10.69
C ARG A 41 -15.55 -1.33 -9.52
N SER A 42 -16.53 -0.46 -9.77
CA SER A 42 -17.15 0.40 -8.73
C SER A 42 -17.97 -0.40 -7.74
N ILE A 43 -18.64 -1.46 -8.19
CA ILE A 43 -19.45 -2.33 -7.34
C ILE A 43 -18.82 -3.71 -7.36
N LYS A 44 -18.42 -4.19 -6.17
CA LYS A 44 -17.77 -5.49 -6.01
C LYS A 44 -18.79 -6.59 -5.90
N THR A 45 -18.51 -7.75 -6.50
CA THR A 45 -19.24 -8.98 -6.24
C THR A 45 -18.88 -9.56 -4.87
N GLN A 46 -19.62 -10.56 -4.43
CA GLN A 46 -19.33 -11.24 -3.16
C GLN A 46 -17.95 -11.92 -3.20
N GLU A 47 -17.59 -12.53 -4.32
CA GLU A 47 -16.30 -13.19 -4.52
C GLU A 47 -15.14 -12.19 -4.47
N GLU A 48 -15.32 -11.00 -5.05
CA GLU A 48 -14.33 -9.92 -4.98
C GLU A 48 -14.14 -9.43 -3.54
N ILE A 49 -15.22 -9.31 -2.76
CA ILE A 49 -15.17 -8.94 -1.34
C ILE A 49 -14.38 -9.99 -0.55
N GLU A 50 -14.63 -11.28 -0.77
CA GLU A 50 -13.91 -12.37 -0.11
C GLU A 50 -12.40 -12.33 -0.41
N GLU A 51 -12.01 -12.02 -1.66
CA GLU A 51 -10.60 -11.86 -2.03
C GLU A 51 -9.96 -10.64 -1.35
N LEU A 52 -10.66 -9.51 -1.28
CA LEU A 52 -10.20 -8.31 -0.57
C LEU A 52 -10.03 -8.58 0.93
N GLU A 53 -10.95 -9.33 1.55
CA GLU A 53 -10.86 -9.74 2.94
C GLU A 53 -9.67 -10.68 3.19
N ARG A 54 -9.40 -11.63 2.29
CA ARG A 54 -8.18 -12.47 2.36
C ARG A 54 -6.91 -11.63 2.32
N ALA A 55 -6.83 -10.69 1.38
CA ALA A 55 -5.70 -9.76 1.30
C ALA A 55 -5.55 -8.94 2.59
N ALA A 56 -6.67 -8.45 3.15
CA ALA A 56 -6.69 -7.68 4.39
C ALA A 56 -6.24 -8.51 5.61
N VAL A 57 -6.61 -9.79 5.70
CA VAL A 57 -6.14 -10.70 6.76
C VAL A 57 -4.62 -10.89 6.70
N ILE A 58 -4.05 -11.03 5.50
CA ILE A 58 -2.59 -11.13 5.34
C ILE A 58 -1.95 -9.79 5.72
N GLY A 59 -2.48 -8.66 5.25
CA GLY A 59 -2.04 -7.32 5.61
C GLY A 59 -2.06 -7.08 7.12
N TYR A 60 -3.10 -7.53 7.83
CA TYR A 60 -3.15 -7.49 9.29
C TYR A 60 -1.96 -8.22 9.93
N LYS A 61 -1.59 -9.41 9.44
CA LYS A 61 -0.43 -10.16 9.95
C LYS A 61 0.89 -9.46 9.63
N MET A 62 1.00 -8.83 8.46
CA MET A 62 2.15 -8.01 8.11
C MET A 62 2.33 -6.85 9.10
N HIS A 63 1.27 -6.09 9.39
CA HIS A 63 1.32 -4.98 10.33
C HIS A 63 1.60 -5.42 11.77
N THR A 64 0.98 -6.49 12.25
CA THR A 64 1.25 -7.02 13.59
C THR A 64 2.69 -7.51 13.73
N THR A 65 3.25 -8.10 12.68
CA THR A 65 4.68 -8.48 12.63
C THR A 65 5.57 -7.25 12.73
N ALA A 66 5.27 -6.18 11.96
CA ALA A 66 6.01 -4.92 12.04
C ALA A 66 6.01 -4.35 13.47
N MET A 67 4.86 -4.33 14.14
CA MET A 67 4.73 -3.83 15.51
C MET A 67 5.48 -4.68 16.55
N ILE A 68 5.52 -6.00 16.35
CA ILE A 68 6.25 -6.92 17.25
C ILE A 68 7.76 -6.76 17.07
N LEU A 69 8.24 -6.65 15.84
CA LEU A 69 9.67 -6.61 15.51
C LEU A 69 10.28 -5.22 15.54
N GLY A 70 9.48 -4.18 15.34
CA GLY A 70 9.92 -2.78 15.29
C GLY A 70 10.34 -2.23 16.64
N LYS A 71 11.50 -2.67 17.14
CA LYS A 71 12.07 -2.31 18.45
C LYS A 71 13.39 -1.56 18.31
N PRO A 72 13.79 -0.77 19.33
CA PRO A 72 15.08 -0.10 19.30
C PRO A 72 16.23 -1.10 19.08
N GLY A 73 17.18 -0.73 18.22
CA GLY A 73 18.34 -1.58 17.88
C GLY A 73 18.14 -2.49 16.68
N VAL A 74 16.92 -2.63 16.15
CA VAL A 74 16.61 -3.39 14.93
C VAL A 74 16.71 -2.48 13.72
N THR A 75 17.15 -2.98 12.56
CA THR A 75 17.18 -2.18 11.32
C THR A 75 15.82 -2.14 10.63
N GLU A 76 15.52 -1.04 9.96
CA GLU A 76 14.31 -0.92 9.13
C GLU A 76 14.23 -2.05 8.09
N GLN A 77 15.35 -2.36 7.44
CA GLN A 77 15.41 -3.41 6.42
C GLN A 77 15.08 -4.80 6.95
N PHE A 78 15.53 -5.12 8.18
CA PHE A 78 15.16 -6.40 8.80
C PHE A 78 13.65 -6.49 8.99
N VAL A 79 13.01 -5.45 9.56
CA VAL A 79 11.57 -5.44 9.78
C VAL A 79 10.81 -5.51 8.45
N GLY A 80 11.18 -4.68 7.47
CA GLY A 80 10.56 -4.66 6.14
C GLY A 80 10.68 -6.00 5.41
N GLY A 81 11.83 -6.68 5.54
CA GLY A 81 12.05 -8.01 4.99
C GLY A 81 11.15 -9.08 5.63
N GLN A 82 11.00 -9.05 6.96
CA GLN A 82 10.09 -9.96 7.67
C GLN A 82 8.63 -9.70 7.29
N VAL A 83 8.22 -8.45 7.20
CA VAL A 83 6.86 -8.04 6.78
C VAL A 83 6.55 -8.55 5.37
N SER A 84 7.47 -8.36 4.41
CA SER A 84 7.31 -8.89 3.05
C SER A 84 7.29 -10.43 3.02
N GLY A 85 8.08 -11.07 3.87
CA GLY A 85 8.11 -12.53 4.04
C GLY A 85 6.78 -13.10 4.51
N ILE A 86 5.99 -12.35 5.30
CA ILE A 86 4.63 -12.78 5.70
C ILE A 86 3.73 -12.93 4.46
N ALA A 87 3.69 -11.95 3.54
CA ALA A 87 2.90 -12.08 2.32
C ALA A 87 3.29 -13.35 1.54
N ASN A 88 4.59 -13.56 1.32
CA ASN A 88 5.10 -14.73 0.61
C ASN A 88 4.76 -16.05 1.32
N SER A 89 4.77 -16.10 2.65
CA SER A 89 4.45 -17.31 3.42
C SER A 89 2.99 -17.75 3.30
N TYR A 90 2.11 -16.85 2.88
CA TYR A 90 0.69 -17.14 2.58
C TYR A 90 0.42 -17.42 1.10
N GLY A 91 1.47 -17.64 0.29
CA GLY A 91 1.33 -17.87 -1.15
C GLY A 91 0.91 -16.62 -1.92
N SER A 92 1.06 -15.45 -1.30
CA SER A 92 0.75 -14.13 -1.84
C SER A 92 2.03 -13.40 -2.25
N MET A 93 1.87 -12.28 -2.95
CA MET A 93 2.96 -11.31 -3.16
C MET A 93 2.68 -10.06 -2.33
N VAL A 94 3.67 -9.19 -2.20
CA VAL A 94 3.40 -7.84 -1.72
C VAL A 94 2.66 -7.05 -2.80
N SER A 95 1.62 -6.30 -2.43
CA SER A 95 0.84 -5.48 -3.38
C SER A 95 1.64 -4.30 -3.94
N PHE A 96 2.64 -3.85 -3.19
CA PHE A 96 3.64 -2.83 -3.56
C PHE A 96 4.89 -3.01 -2.69
N PRO A 97 6.03 -2.43 -3.05
CA PRO A 97 7.23 -2.49 -2.21
C PRO A 97 6.94 -1.99 -0.80
N THR A 98 7.18 -2.83 0.21
CA THR A 98 6.92 -2.49 1.62
C THR A 98 7.69 -1.24 2.02
N ILE A 99 6.99 -0.27 2.59
CA ILE A 99 7.57 0.93 3.19
C ILE A 99 7.62 0.72 4.70
N PHE A 100 8.80 0.82 5.27
CA PHE A 100 8.98 0.77 6.72
C PHE A 100 10.11 1.71 7.13
N SER A 101 9.79 2.76 7.88
CA SER A 101 10.79 3.74 8.30
C SER A 101 10.40 4.48 9.58
N GLN A 102 11.40 4.85 10.39
CA GLN A 102 11.26 5.83 11.48
C GLN A 102 11.33 7.28 10.98
N HIS A 103 11.52 7.48 9.69
CA HIS A 103 11.47 8.75 8.96
C HIS A 103 10.25 8.79 8.06
N GLY A 104 9.04 8.67 8.65
CA GLY A 104 7.78 8.67 7.93
C GLY A 104 7.50 9.93 7.12
N GLU A 105 8.23 11.02 7.35
CA GLU A 105 8.21 12.23 6.53
C GLU A 105 8.81 12.03 5.14
N ILE A 106 9.62 10.98 4.95
CA ILE A 106 10.14 10.56 3.64
C ILE A 106 9.17 9.52 3.08
N MET A 107 8.21 9.97 2.29
CA MET A 107 7.21 9.08 1.68
C MET A 107 7.82 8.25 0.55
N HIS A 108 7.33 7.03 0.37
CA HIS A 108 7.76 6.07 -0.66
C HIS A 108 9.23 5.65 -0.56
N GLY A 109 9.80 5.70 0.66
CA GLY A 109 11.16 5.21 0.94
C GLY A 109 11.19 3.70 1.18
N ASN A 110 12.14 2.99 0.57
CA ASN A 110 12.40 1.59 0.91
C ASN A 110 12.98 1.48 2.32
N PRO A 111 12.72 0.37 3.04
CA PRO A 111 13.40 0.08 4.29
C PRO A 111 14.91 0.11 4.13
N SER A 112 15.61 0.78 5.04
CA SER A 112 17.04 1.02 4.97
C SER A 112 17.80 0.28 6.09
N MET A 113 19.14 0.35 6.08
CA MET A 113 19.97 -0.17 7.16
C MET A 113 19.97 0.75 8.40
N ALA A 114 19.17 1.83 8.42
CA ALA A 114 18.99 2.67 9.59
C ALA A 114 18.48 1.84 10.78
N VAL A 115 19.06 2.08 11.93
CA VAL A 115 18.69 1.40 13.19
C VAL A 115 17.58 2.17 13.86
N LEU A 116 16.51 1.47 14.24
CA LEU A 116 15.38 2.05 14.94
C LEU A 116 15.79 2.58 16.32
N GLU A 117 15.39 3.80 16.63
CA GLU A 117 15.76 4.52 17.84
C GLU A 117 14.59 4.60 18.82
N ALA A 118 14.92 4.50 20.11
CA ALA A 118 13.95 4.72 21.18
C ALA A 118 13.37 6.14 21.12
N GLY A 119 12.07 6.29 21.35
CA GLY A 119 11.38 7.59 21.33
C GLY A 119 10.94 8.03 19.92
N ARG A 120 11.29 7.32 18.87
CA ARG A 120 10.79 7.54 17.50
C ARG A 120 9.46 6.83 17.26
N LEU A 121 8.75 7.28 16.24
CA LEU A 121 7.64 6.54 15.62
C LEU A 121 8.18 5.76 14.41
N ALA A 122 7.61 4.61 14.14
CA ALA A 122 7.81 3.88 12.90
C ALA A 122 6.51 3.90 12.09
N LEU A 123 6.62 4.21 10.81
CA LEU A 123 5.57 4.08 9.82
C LEU A 123 5.78 2.77 9.09
N CYS A 124 4.72 1.98 8.98
CA CYS A 124 4.65 0.78 8.16
C CYS A 124 3.52 0.93 7.16
N ASP A 125 3.86 0.91 5.89
CA ASP A 125 2.90 0.91 4.78
C ASP A 125 3.14 -0.34 3.95
N CYS A 126 2.18 -1.25 3.96
CA CYS A 126 2.32 -2.56 3.34
C CYS A 126 0.96 -3.18 3.04
N GLY A 127 1.00 -4.14 2.13
CA GLY A 127 -0.16 -4.94 1.77
C GLY A 127 0.23 -6.20 1.03
N ALA A 128 -0.74 -7.08 0.85
CA ALA A 128 -0.59 -8.34 0.14
C ALA A 128 -1.51 -8.37 -1.09
N GLU A 129 -1.00 -8.97 -2.16
CA GLU A 129 -1.75 -9.27 -3.38
C GLU A 129 -2.06 -10.77 -3.43
N THR A 130 -3.35 -11.13 -3.49
CA THR A 130 -3.77 -12.53 -3.61
C THR A 130 -3.46 -13.09 -5.00
N VAL A 131 -3.55 -14.41 -5.15
CA VAL A 131 -3.36 -15.08 -6.46
C VAL A 131 -4.36 -14.61 -7.53
N ASN A 132 -5.49 -14.04 -7.12
CA ASN A 132 -6.50 -13.46 -8.00
C ASN A 132 -6.31 -11.95 -8.21
N HIS A 133 -5.17 -11.39 -7.81
CA HIS A 133 -4.78 -9.99 -7.99
C HIS A 133 -5.65 -8.98 -7.23
N TYR A 134 -6.23 -9.37 -6.10
CA TYR A 134 -6.87 -8.44 -5.16
C TYR A 134 -5.88 -8.06 -4.07
N CYS A 135 -5.81 -6.77 -3.77
CA CYS A 135 -4.76 -6.19 -2.94
C CYS A 135 -5.33 -5.61 -1.64
N SER A 136 -4.59 -5.77 -0.54
CA SER A 136 -4.69 -4.88 0.61
C SER A 136 -3.64 -3.79 0.53
N ASP A 137 -3.95 -2.65 1.14
CA ASP A 137 -3.09 -1.47 1.21
C ASP A 137 -3.46 -0.70 2.48
N ASN A 138 -2.59 -0.73 3.46
CA ASN A 138 -2.84 -0.07 4.74
C ASN A 138 -1.54 0.51 5.31
N THR A 139 -1.66 1.69 5.92
CA THR A 139 -0.57 2.29 6.69
C THR A 139 -0.87 2.25 8.18
N ARG A 140 0.14 1.97 8.99
CA ARG A 140 0.09 2.08 10.45
C ARG A 140 1.34 2.75 10.98
N THR A 141 1.14 3.67 11.93
CA THR A 141 2.24 4.33 12.64
C THR A 141 2.19 3.93 14.11
N PHE A 142 3.32 3.54 14.66
CA PHE A 142 3.42 3.07 16.04
C PHE A 142 4.75 3.49 16.70
N PRO A 143 4.82 3.57 18.03
CA PRO A 143 6.04 3.97 18.74
C PRO A 143 7.04 2.81 18.78
N VAL A 144 8.27 3.05 18.35
CA VAL A 144 9.39 2.06 18.38
C VAL A 144 9.63 1.53 19.80
N SER A 145 9.43 2.35 20.82
CA SER A 145 9.57 1.96 22.24
C SER A 145 8.33 1.29 22.84
N GLY A 146 7.30 1.00 22.05
CA GLY A 146 6.05 0.37 22.50
C GLY A 146 5.10 1.30 23.26
N LYS A 147 5.49 2.56 23.52
CA LYS A 147 4.66 3.57 24.19
C LYS A 147 4.85 4.92 23.52
N PHE A 148 3.74 5.60 23.25
CA PHE A 148 3.74 6.99 22.80
C PHE A 148 4.24 7.92 23.91
N THR A 149 4.99 8.96 23.54
CA THR A 149 5.13 10.15 24.37
C THR A 149 3.81 10.90 24.38
N GLN A 150 3.63 11.81 25.35
CA GLN A 150 2.40 12.63 25.46
C GLN A 150 2.13 13.38 24.14
N LYS A 151 3.16 14.05 23.60
CA LYS A 151 3.04 14.81 22.35
C LYS A 151 2.71 13.91 21.13
N GLN A 152 3.33 12.73 21.04
CA GLN A 152 3.01 11.78 19.97
C GLN A 152 1.56 11.29 20.06
N LEU A 153 1.08 11.00 21.29
CA LEU A 153 -0.29 10.55 21.50
C LEU A 153 -1.32 11.64 21.13
N GLU A 154 -1.04 12.91 21.45
CA GLU A 154 -1.90 14.03 21.07
C GLU A 154 -2.06 14.13 19.55
N ILE A 155 -0.94 14.08 18.81
CA ILE A 155 -0.97 14.11 17.34
C ILE A 155 -1.66 12.85 16.77
N TYR A 156 -1.34 11.68 17.33
CA TYR A 156 -1.95 10.41 16.89
C TYR A 156 -3.49 10.46 17.02
N LYS A 157 -4.01 10.98 18.13
CA LYS A 157 -5.46 11.13 18.34
C LYS A 157 -6.13 12.05 17.31
N VAL A 158 -5.47 13.15 16.95
CA VAL A 158 -6.00 14.05 15.91
C VAL A 158 -6.12 13.29 14.56
N VAL A 159 -5.09 12.51 14.19
CA VAL A 159 -5.12 11.72 12.95
C VAL A 159 -6.18 10.62 13.02
N GLU A 160 -6.32 9.94 14.16
CA GLU A 160 -7.35 8.92 14.39
C GLU A 160 -8.76 9.50 14.26
N GLU A 161 -9.03 10.67 14.86
CA GLU A 161 -10.32 11.37 14.73
C GLU A 161 -10.63 11.78 13.28
N CYS A 162 -9.60 12.22 12.52
CA CYS A 162 -9.75 12.53 11.10
C CYS A 162 -10.08 11.26 10.28
N HIS A 163 -9.40 10.15 10.55
CA HIS A 163 -9.67 8.86 9.93
C HIS A 163 -11.10 8.39 10.21
N ASP A 164 -11.53 8.42 11.45
CA ASP A 164 -12.87 8.04 11.87
C ASP A 164 -13.95 8.93 11.25
N ALA A 165 -13.70 10.23 11.13
CA ALA A 165 -14.60 11.15 10.47
C ALA A 165 -14.74 10.82 8.97
N ALA A 166 -13.62 10.56 8.30
CA ALA A 166 -13.63 10.14 6.89
C ALA A 166 -14.41 8.85 6.69
N LEU A 167 -14.19 7.85 7.55
CA LEU A 167 -14.90 6.55 7.49
C LEU A 167 -16.41 6.73 7.69
N LYS A 168 -16.84 7.58 8.63
CA LYS A 168 -18.27 7.87 8.87
C LYS A 168 -18.93 8.62 7.70
N LEU A 169 -18.16 9.41 6.96
CA LEU A 169 -18.65 10.15 5.80
C LEU A 169 -18.65 9.32 4.50
N SER A 170 -17.85 8.24 4.45
CA SER A 170 -17.80 7.34 3.31
C SER A 170 -19.10 6.55 3.21
N LYS A 171 -19.87 6.79 2.16
CA LYS A 171 -21.15 6.12 1.87
C LYS A 171 -21.16 5.70 0.41
N PRO A 172 -21.90 4.63 0.06
CA PRO A 172 -22.13 4.24 -1.32
C PRO A 172 -22.77 5.36 -2.15
#